data_cee9ca82c5463e5733ba05ee2e00b23d
#
_entry.id   cee9ca82c5463e5733ba05ee2e00b23d
#
_cell.length_a   1.000
_cell.length_b   1.000
_cell.length_c   1.000
_cell.angle_alpha   90.00
_cell.angle_beta   90.00
_cell.angle_gamma   90.00
#
_symmetry.space_group_name_H-M   'P 1'
#
loop_
_entity.id
_entity.type
_entity.pdbx_description
1 polymer ?
#
loop_
_entity_poly.entity_id
_entity_poly.type
_entity_poly.pdbx_seq_one_letter_code
_entity_poly.pdbx_strand_id
1 'polypeptide(L)'
;MYYPSPGEILLCNYDTGFIAPEMTKRRPVVVVSPRLRKRGNLVGVVPLSTTEPTPVEKHQCVIELTKPLPRPFEAQKMWAKCDMLATVAHHRLDRFRAGRQNGARIYLSGRVSADQLKAIKAAVLCGLGLDSLTIHL
;
A
#
# COMPACT_ATOMS: atom_id res chain seq x y z
N MET A 1 17.97 -5.68 9.74
CA MET A 1 16.90 -5.95 8.75
C MET A 1 16.04 -4.71 8.60
N TYR A 2 15.86 -4.27 7.38
CA TYR A 2 14.97 -3.15 7.08
C TYR A 2 13.51 -3.55 7.33
N TYR A 3 12.78 -2.72 8.06
CA TYR A 3 11.34 -2.89 8.25
C TYR A 3 10.63 -1.63 7.78
N PRO A 4 9.63 -1.77 6.89
CA PRO A 4 8.90 -0.60 6.38
C PRO A 4 8.10 0.08 7.48
N SER A 5 8.00 1.41 7.38
CA SER A 5 7.20 2.20 8.32
C SER A 5 5.82 2.51 7.72
N PRO A 6 4.79 2.75 8.56
CA PRO A 6 3.46 3.12 8.06
C PRO A 6 3.51 4.34 7.14
N GLY A 7 2.79 4.26 6.04
CA GLY A 7 2.76 5.29 5.00
C GLY A 7 3.73 5.05 3.85
N GLU A 8 4.67 4.14 3.99
CA GLU A 8 5.62 3.82 2.93
C GLU A 8 4.94 3.05 1.81
N ILE A 9 5.29 3.38 0.55
CA ILE A 9 4.76 2.71 -0.62
C ILE A 9 5.80 1.74 -1.14
N LEU A 10 5.41 0.46 -1.25
CA LEU A 10 6.28 -0.62 -1.71
C LEU A 10 5.59 -1.42 -2.80
N LEU A 11 6.35 -2.24 -3.49
CA LEU A 11 5.82 -3.20 -4.45
C LEU A 11 5.58 -4.51 -3.72
N CYS A 12 4.36 -5.03 -3.80
CA CYS A 12 4.00 -6.31 -3.18
C CYS A 12 3.76 -7.36 -4.26
N ASN A 13 4.34 -8.53 -4.05
CA ASN A 13 4.14 -9.68 -4.93
C ASN A 13 2.94 -10.49 -4.46
N TYR A 14 1.82 -10.38 -5.19
CA TYR A 14 0.62 -11.17 -4.96
C TYR A 14 0.51 -12.34 -5.96
N ASP A 15 1.56 -12.61 -6.75
CA ASP A 15 1.50 -13.63 -7.81
C ASP A 15 1.38 -15.05 -7.26
N THR A 16 1.91 -15.29 -6.07
CA THR A 16 1.92 -16.63 -5.46
C THR A 16 1.05 -16.66 -4.21
N GLY A 17 0.14 -17.62 -4.14
CA GLY A 17 -0.67 -17.85 -2.95
C GLY A 17 -1.93 -17.01 -2.87
N PHE A 18 -2.04 -15.94 -3.63
CA PHE A 18 -3.26 -15.14 -3.71
C PHE A 18 -4.04 -15.53 -4.96
N ILE A 19 -5.35 -15.66 -4.83
CA ILE A 19 -6.23 -16.03 -5.95
C ILE A 19 -7.38 -15.02 -6.04
N ALA A 20 -7.82 -14.73 -7.28
CA ALA A 20 -8.96 -13.84 -7.48
C ALA A 20 -10.21 -14.43 -6.80
N PRO A 21 -11.07 -13.61 -6.16
CA PRO A 21 -11.11 -12.14 -6.21
C PRO A 21 -10.17 -11.41 -5.24
N GLU A 22 -9.30 -12.11 -4.56
CA GLU A 22 -8.23 -11.48 -3.80
C GLU A 22 -7.33 -10.67 -4.77
N MET A 23 -6.52 -9.77 -4.23
CA MET A 23 -5.55 -9.06 -5.05
C MET A 23 -4.56 -10.05 -5.64
N THR A 24 -4.25 -9.88 -6.92
CA THR A 24 -3.29 -10.71 -7.64
C THR A 24 -2.26 -9.83 -8.34
N LYS A 25 -1.22 -10.44 -8.89
CA LYS A 25 -0.12 -9.77 -9.61
C LYS A 25 0.77 -8.97 -8.65
N ARG A 26 1.70 -8.25 -9.22
CA ARG A 26 2.53 -7.30 -8.48
C ARG A 26 1.84 -5.95 -8.44
N ARG A 27 1.68 -5.40 -7.24
CA ARG A 27 0.94 -4.15 -7.04
C ARG A 27 1.67 -3.23 -6.07
N PRO A 28 1.61 -1.91 -6.28
CA PRO A 28 1.99 -0.98 -5.23
C PRO A 28 1.07 -1.17 -4.04
N VAL A 29 1.63 -1.07 -2.84
CA VAL A 29 0.88 -1.13 -1.59
C VAL A 29 1.34 -0.03 -0.66
N VAL A 30 0.45 0.39 0.24
CA VAL A 30 0.80 1.29 1.35
C VAL A 30 0.91 0.45 2.60
N VAL A 31 2.01 0.58 3.31
CA VAL A 31 2.21 -0.05 4.62
C VAL A 31 1.35 0.68 5.64
N VAL A 32 0.52 -0.05 6.37
CA VAL A 32 -0.38 0.54 7.37
C VAL A 32 -0.12 0.05 8.79
N SER A 33 0.58 -1.06 8.95
CA SER A 33 0.89 -1.57 10.29
C SER A 33 2.24 -1.08 10.79
N PRO A 34 2.36 -0.77 12.09
CA PRO A 34 3.67 -0.58 12.70
C PRO A 34 4.39 -1.92 12.83
N ARG A 35 5.68 -1.89 13.12
CA ARG A 35 6.42 -3.11 13.45
C ARG A 35 5.92 -3.64 14.79
N LEU A 36 5.31 -4.82 14.77
CA LEU A 36 4.83 -5.46 15.97
C LEU A 36 5.96 -6.28 16.62
N ARG A 37 5.99 -6.25 17.95
CA ARG A 37 6.97 -7.00 18.71
C ARG A 37 6.85 -8.51 18.39
N LYS A 38 7.98 -9.14 18.10
CA LYS A 38 8.06 -10.56 17.74
C LYS A 38 7.33 -10.95 16.45
N ARG A 39 6.86 -9.95 15.66
CA ARG A 39 6.17 -10.19 14.40
C ARG A 39 6.79 -9.38 13.25
N GLY A 40 8.09 -9.15 13.30
CA GLY A 40 8.80 -8.35 12.30
C GLY A 40 8.82 -8.92 10.90
N ASN A 41 8.39 -10.19 10.71
CA ASN A 41 8.31 -10.83 9.40
C ASN A 41 6.98 -10.56 8.69
N LEU A 42 6.03 -9.92 9.36
CA LEU A 42 4.69 -9.69 8.84
C LEU A 42 4.41 -8.20 8.78
N VAL A 43 3.75 -7.79 7.71
CA VAL A 43 3.45 -6.38 7.43
C VAL A 43 2.02 -6.26 6.95
N GLY A 44 1.23 -5.37 7.56
CA GLY A 44 -0.11 -5.04 7.09
C GLY A 44 -0.04 -4.04 5.96
N VAL A 45 -0.66 -4.35 4.83
CA VAL A 45 -0.61 -3.53 3.62
C VAL A 45 -1.98 -3.36 2.98
N VAL A 46 -2.15 -2.25 2.28
CA VAL A 46 -3.35 -1.95 1.48
C VAL A 46 -2.91 -1.76 0.03
N PRO A 47 -3.49 -2.52 -0.92
CA PRO A 47 -3.10 -2.38 -2.33
C PRO A 47 -3.65 -1.12 -2.97
N LEU A 48 -2.88 -0.58 -3.92
CA LEU A 48 -3.25 0.55 -4.75
C LEU A 48 -3.60 0.08 -6.16
N SER A 49 -4.62 0.69 -6.73
CA SER A 49 -5.10 0.39 -8.09
C SER A 49 -5.18 1.66 -8.90
N THR A 50 -4.92 1.57 -10.20
CA THR A 50 -5.12 2.69 -11.13
C THR A 50 -6.57 2.77 -11.63
N THR A 51 -7.39 1.76 -11.37
CA THR A 51 -8.78 1.71 -11.81
C THR A 51 -9.66 2.45 -10.82
N GLU A 52 -10.32 3.50 -11.30
CA GLU A 52 -11.26 4.26 -10.48
C GLU A 52 -12.50 3.42 -10.17
N PRO A 53 -12.87 3.28 -8.88
CA PRO A 53 -14.10 2.58 -8.52
C PRO A 53 -15.34 3.39 -8.95
N THR A 54 -16.41 2.70 -9.34
CA THR A 54 -17.70 3.30 -9.71
C THR A 54 -18.85 2.59 -9.03
N PRO A 55 -19.43 3.19 -7.96
CA PRO A 55 -19.04 4.42 -7.29
C PRO A 55 -17.86 4.22 -6.35
N VAL A 56 -17.27 5.33 -5.87
CA VAL A 56 -16.27 5.30 -4.80
C VAL A 56 -17.00 5.04 -3.49
N GLU A 57 -16.60 3.98 -2.81
CA GLU A 57 -17.18 3.58 -1.53
C GLU A 57 -16.31 4.08 -0.35
N LYS A 58 -16.87 4.01 0.88
CA LYS A 58 -16.18 4.49 2.08
C LYS A 58 -14.87 3.73 2.39
N HIS A 59 -14.75 2.50 1.92
CA HIS A 59 -13.55 1.69 2.11
C HIS A 59 -12.51 1.90 1.01
N GLN A 60 -12.69 2.93 0.20
CA GLN A 60 -11.79 3.28 -0.88
C GLN A 60 -11.42 4.75 -0.74
N CYS A 61 -10.16 5.09 -0.98
CA CYS A 61 -9.75 6.48 -1.00
C CYS A 61 -8.73 6.74 -2.11
N VAL A 62 -8.75 7.96 -2.63
CA VAL A 62 -7.84 8.39 -3.68
C VAL A 62 -6.50 8.78 -3.05
N ILE A 63 -5.42 8.37 -3.72
CA ILE A 63 -4.05 8.76 -3.39
C ILE A 63 -3.49 9.50 -4.59
N GLU A 64 -3.04 10.73 -4.38
CA GLU A 64 -2.37 11.53 -5.41
C GLU A 64 -0.90 11.64 -5.02
N LEU A 65 -0.02 11.27 -5.96
CA LEU A 65 1.41 11.27 -5.73
C LEU A 65 2.03 12.49 -6.41
N THR A 66 2.89 13.20 -5.69
CA THR A 66 3.65 14.33 -6.25
C THR A 66 4.67 13.85 -7.26
N LYS A 67 5.22 12.66 -7.04
CA LYS A 67 6.11 11.98 -7.99
C LYS A 67 5.48 10.65 -8.38
N PRO A 68 5.32 10.36 -9.68
CA PRO A 68 4.78 9.07 -10.09
C PRO A 68 5.73 7.94 -9.71
N LEU A 69 5.16 6.77 -9.46
CA LEU A 69 5.93 5.55 -9.25
C LEU A 69 6.58 5.13 -10.57
N PRO A 70 7.65 4.30 -10.53
CA PRO A 70 8.25 3.76 -11.75
C PRO A 70 7.28 2.92 -12.56
N ARG A 71 7.53 2.82 -13.87
CA ARG A 71 6.75 1.93 -14.75
C ARG A 71 6.70 0.50 -14.20
N PRO A 72 5.59 -0.18 -14.35
CA PRO A 72 4.35 0.20 -15.05
C PRO A 72 3.31 0.89 -14.14
N PHE A 73 3.72 1.48 -13.02
CA PHE A 73 2.84 2.03 -12.00
C PHE A 73 2.86 3.57 -11.96
N GLU A 74 3.15 4.22 -13.08
CA GLU A 74 3.39 5.66 -13.15
C GLU A 74 2.16 6.56 -13.04
N ALA A 75 0.98 6.01 -12.78
CA ALA A 75 -0.22 6.81 -12.63
C ALA A 75 -0.07 7.82 -11.48
N GLN A 76 -0.44 9.09 -11.72
CA GLN A 76 -0.40 10.14 -10.72
C GLN A 76 -1.47 9.94 -9.65
N LYS A 77 -2.62 9.38 -10.04
CA LYS A 77 -3.78 9.17 -9.19
C LYS A 77 -4.03 7.68 -9.04
N MET A 78 -4.10 7.22 -7.82
CA MET A 78 -4.33 5.80 -7.52
C MET A 78 -5.43 5.68 -6.45
N TRP A 79 -6.00 4.50 -6.34
CA TRP A 79 -7.09 4.21 -5.42
C TRP A 79 -6.66 3.15 -4.42
N ALA A 80 -6.71 3.49 -3.14
CA ALA A 80 -6.42 2.54 -2.08
C ALA A 80 -7.64 1.65 -1.85
N LYS A 81 -7.47 0.36 -2.03
CA LYS A 81 -8.51 -0.67 -1.84
C LYS A 81 -8.43 -1.18 -0.41
N CYS A 82 -9.00 -0.42 0.53
CA CYS A 82 -8.79 -0.66 1.96
C CYS A 82 -9.56 -1.86 2.52
N ASP A 83 -10.58 -2.35 1.79
CA ASP A 83 -11.24 -3.62 2.11
C ASP A 83 -10.35 -4.83 1.78
N MET A 84 -9.29 -4.62 1.01
CA MET A 84 -8.33 -5.67 0.66
C MET A 84 -7.09 -5.63 1.56
N LEU A 85 -7.20 -5.02 2.73
CA LEU A 85 -6.15 -5.05 3.75
C LEU A 85 -5.70 -6.49 3.98
N ALA A 86 -4.40 -6.73 3.94
CA ALA A 86 -3.85 -8.05 4.17
C ALA A 86 -2.55 -7.96 4.95
N THR A 87 -2.30 -8.95 5.79
CA THR A 87 -1.01 -9.16 6.42
C THR A 87 -0.20 -10.08 5.53
N VAL A 88 0.94 -9.59 5.07
CA VAL A 88 1.79 -10.33 4.13
C VAL A 88 3.17 -10.56 4.74
N ALA A 89 3.85 -11.59 4.25
CA ALA A 89 5.24 -11.84 4.63
C ALA A 89 6.13 -10.70 4.11
N HIS A 90 7.10 -10.30 4.92
CA HIS A 90 8.04 -9.23 4.58
C HIS A 90 8.75 -9.49 3.24
N HIS A 91 9.06 -10.74 2.92
CA HIS A 91 9.77 -11.07 1.68
C HIS A 91 8.90 -10.91 0.41
N ARG A 92 7.60 -10.63 0.53
CA ARG A 92 6.76 -10.24 -0.61
C ARG A 92 6.95 -8.79 -1.01
N LEU A 93 7.58 -7.99 -0.17
CA LEU A 93 7.70 -6.56 -0.35
C LEU A 93 9.09 -6.20 -0.90
N ASP A 94 9.09 -5.25 -1.85
CA ASP A 94 10.32 -4.76 -2.46
C ASP A 94 10.20 -3.25 -2.66
N ARG A 95 11.33 -2.58 -2.67
CA ARG A 95 11.38 -1.16 -3.02
C ARG A 95 11.34 -1.02 -4.52
N PHE A 96 10.81 0.11 -5.01
CA PHE A 96 10.81 0.40 -6.43
C PHE A 96 12.23 0.70 -6.91
N ARG A 97 12.58 0.15 -8.07
CA ARG A 97 13.88 0.33 -8.68
C ARG A 97 13.81 1.45 -9.72
N ALA A 98 14.80 2.35 -9.69
CA ALA A 98 14.88 3.50 -10.59
C ALA A 98 16.10 3.44 -11.51
N GLY A 99 16.62 2.24 -11.79
CA GLY A 99 17.78 2.04 -12.62
C GLY A 99 19.05 1.86 -11.80
N ARG A 100 20.19 2.18 -12.39
CA ARG A 100 21.51 2.03 -11.76
C ARG A 100 22.33 3.30 -11.89
N GLN A 101 23.13 3.57 -10.88
CA GLN A 101 24.13 4.63 -10.89
C GLN A 101 25.45 4.04 -10.41
N ASN A 102 26.51 4.20 -11.23
CA ASN A 102 27.83 3.64 -10.94
C ASN A 102 27.77 2.13 -10.63
N GLY A 103 26.93 1.38 -11.36
CA GLY A 103 26.78 -0.06 -11.19
C GLY A 103 25.86 -0.48 -10.04
N ALA A 104 25.49 0.43 -9.14
CA ALA A 104 24.62 0.14 -8.02
C ALA A 104 23.14 0.42 -8.37
N ARG A 105 22.23 -0.40 -7.87
CA ARG A 105 20.81 -0.18 -8.04
C ARG A 105 20.34 1.03 -7.24
N ILE A 106 19.53 1.86 -7.88
CA ILE A 106 18.87 3.00 -7.25
C ILE A 106 17.45 2.57 -6.90
N TYR A 107 17.04 2.86 -5.66
CA TYR A 107 15.68 2.59 -5.20
C TYR A 107 14.97 3.92 -4.98
N LEU A 108 13.70 3.98 -5.38
CA LEU A 108 12.82 5.09 -5.05
C LEU A 108 12.09 4.77 -3.76
N SER A 109 12.04 5.73 -2.86
CA SER A 109 11.18 5.64 -1.69
C SER A 109 9.94 6.50 -1.93
N GLY A 110 8.79 5.85 -2.00
CA GLY A 110 7.50 6.51 -2.07
C GLY A 110 6.87 6.51 -0.68
N ARG A 111 6.13 7.58 -0.39
CA ARG A 111 5.44 7.71 0.89
C ARG A 111 4.19 8.56 0.71
N VAL A 112 3.09 8.12 1.31
CA VAL A 112 1.89 8.96 1.40
C VAL A 112 2.08 10.00 2.52
N SER A 113 1.35 11.11 2.43
CA SER A 113 1.36 12.11 3.49
C SER A 113 0.68 11.59 4.76
N ALA A 114 0.90 12.27 5.88
CA ALA A 114 0.23 11.94 7.14
C ALA A 114 -1.30 11.98 6.98
N ASP A 115 -1.81 12.98 6.26
CA ASP A 115 -3.25 13.10 6.00
C ASP A 115 -3.78 11.97 5.14
N GLN A 116 -3.03 11.56 4.12
CA GLN A 116 -3.40 10.42 3.27
C GLN A 116 -3.38 9.12 4.07
N LEU A 117 -2.39 8.93 4.93
CA LEU A 117 -2.34 7.73 5.79
C LEU A 117 -3.53 7.68 6.73
N LYS A 118 -3.92 8.82 7.31
CA LYS A 118 -5.12 8.92 8.15
C LYS A 118 -6.38 8.55 7.35
N ALA A 119 -6.50 9.05 6.13
CA ALA A 119 -7.63 8.72 5.24
C ALA A 119 -7.67 7.23 4.90
N ILE A 120 -6.52 6.61 4.67
CA ILE A 120 -6.42 5.17 4.42
C ILE A 120 -6.88 4.40 5.65
N LYS A 121 -6.43 4.78 6.84
CA LYS A 121 -6.85 4.11 8.08
C LYS A 121 -8.35 4.24 8.32
N ALA A 122 -8.91 5.42 8.04
CA ALA A 122 -10.37 5.62 8.14
C ALA A 122 -11.11 4.70 7.17
N ALA A 123 -10.64 4.59 5.93
CA ALA A 123 -11.25 3.71 4.94
C ALA A 123 -11.11 2.22 5.33
N VAL A 124 -10.00 1.83 5.95
CA VAL A 124 -9.84 0.47 6.50
C VAL A 124 -10.90 0.20 7.55
N LEU A 125 -11.10 1.13 8.48
CA LEU A 125 -12.14 0.97 9.51
C LEU A 125 -13.52 0.84 8.88
N CYS A 126 -13.83 1.64 7.87
CA CYS A 126 -15.11 1.52 7.14
C CYS A 126 -15.24 0.15 6.48
N GLY A 127 -14.17 -0.37 5.89
CA GLY A 127 -14.16 -1.71 5.28
C GLY A 127 -14.39 -2.83 6.28
N LEU A 128 -14.11 -2.57 7.57
CA LEU A 128 -14.34 -3.53 8.66
C LEU A 128 -15.68 -3.29 9.38
N GLY A 129 -16.49 -2.33 8.91
CA GLY A 129 -17.74 -1.99 9.56
C GLY A 129 -17.56 -1.19 10.86
N LEU A 130 -16.42 -0.54 11.03
CA LEU A 130 -16.08 0.21 12.24
C LEU A 130 -16.05 1.72 11.99
N ASP A 131 -17.00 2.21 11.20
CA ASP A 131 -17.10 3.61 10.81
C ASP A 131 -17.08 4.56 12.00
N SER A 132 -17.74 4.18 13.09
CA SER A 132 -17.84 5.01 14.30
C SER A 132 -16.50 5.28 14.97
N LEU A 133 -15.48 4.47 14.71
CA LEU A 133 -14.15 4.62 15.30
C LEU A 133 -13.27 5.62 14.55
N THR A 134 -13.70 6.08 13.38
CA THR A 134 -12.90 7.02 12.57
C THR A 134 -12.69 8.35 13.26
N ILE A 135 -13.56 8.75 14.18
CA ILE A 135 -13.43 9.98 14.95
C ILE A 135 -12.23 9.98 15.91
N HIS A 136 -11.66 8.82 16.18
CA HIS A 136 -10.51 8.66 17.05
C HIS A 136 -9.15 8.67 16.33
N LEU A 137 -9.15 8.84 15.03
CA LEU A 137 -7.92 8.87 14.24
C LEU A 137 -7.22 10.22 14.29
#